data_33b7d475123f7e2e9cf1ce93998d11b9
#
_entry.id   33b7d475123f7e2e9cf1ce93998d11b9
#
_cell.length_a   1.000
_cell.length_b   1.000
_cell.length_c   1.000
_cell.angle_alpha   90.00
_cell.angle_beta   90.00
_cell.angle_gamma   90.00
#
_symmetry.space_group_name_H-M   'P 1'
#
loop_
_entity.id
_entity.type
_entity.pdbx_description
1 polymer ?
#
loop_
_entity_poly.entity_id
_entity_poly.type
_entity_poly.pdbx_seq_one_letter_code
_entity_poly.pdbx_strand_id
1 'polypeptide(L)'
;MPDTWQGSETTTALQALNRARARLWSLIPSVAVAIAVLLAADVSGRAGRRDSTQGDDRSAPLLRGAIDIHVHSDPDNVPRSIDGLDAAKMALASGMRGIVLKNHYDPTAGLAFLARKEAPGLEAFGGIDLNLPVGGMNAAAVEHLTQVAGGWGKVVWMSTFDAENQVRYSKEDRPFVSVARNGALLPETRAVITAIARHDLVLATGHTSASEALLLLQEGRRQGVKHMVVTHAMNPPIEMDIAGMRAAVKEGAFIEFVSGALSEPGAASRLDRYVAAMRLIGPGSCIASSDLGQKGNPLPHVGFAAFVQELQKRGLAASETDRMTKENPAKLLGLRSRQD
;
A
#
# COMPACT_ATOMS: atom_id res chain seq x y z
N MET A 1 -14.89 31.11 47.48
CA MET A 1 -15.87 31.42 46.39
C MET A 1 -15.40 30.74 45.14
N PRO A 2 -16.12 29.78 44.55
CA PRO A 2 -15.68 29.03 43.42
C PRO A 2 -16.13 29.68 42.12
N ASP A 3 -15.21 29.83 41.15
CA ASP A 3 -15.49 30.26 39.81
C ASP A 3 -16.08 29.10 38.98
N THR A 4 -17.23 29.35 38.42
CA THR A 4 -18.00 28.42 37.60
C THR A 4 -17.45 28.43 36.18
N TRP A 5 -17.01 27.27 35.70
CA TRP A 5 -16.61 27.01 34.33
C TRP A 5 -17.84 26.89 33.43
N GLN A 6 -18.04 27.85 32.52
CA GLN A 6 -19.05 27.73 31.42
C GLN A 6 -18.43 27.08 30.20
N GLY A 7 -18.68 25.79 30.02
CA GLY A 7 -18.30 25.03 28.85
C GLY A 7 -19.52 24.42 28.15
N SER A 8 -20.28 25.19 27.36
CA SER A 8 -21.44 24.61 26.65
C SER A 8 -21.71 25.08 25.21
N GLU A 9 -20.90 25.97 24.63
CA GLU A 9 -21.21 26.47 23.27
C GLU A 9 -20.33 25.93 22.13
N THR A 10 -19.17 25.36 22.41
CA THR A 10 -18.25 24.88 21.38
C THR A 10 -18.62 23.48 20.81
N THR A 11 -19.35 22.68 21.56
CA THR A 11 -19.72 21.31 21.16
C THR A 11 -20.81 21.29 20.10
N THR A 12 -21.69 22.28 20.10
CA THR A 12 -22.85 22.34 19.17
C THR A 12 -22.44 22.77 17.76
N ALA A 13 -21.41 23.62 17.64
CA ALA A 13 -20.91 24.08 16.34
C ALA A 13 -20.16 22.97 15.57
N LEU A 14 -19.36 22.14 16.27
CA LEU A 14 -18.65 21.01 15.65
C LEU A 14 -19.61 19.92 15.15
N GLN A 15 -20.68 19.65 15.88
CA GLN A 15 -21.70 18.68 15.46
C GLN A 15 -22.54 19.16 14.26
N ALA A 16 -22.78 20.47 14.14
CA ALA A 16 -23.47 21.08 13.00
C ALA A 16 -22.62 21.02 11.71
N LEU A 17 -21.31 21.27 11.81
CA LEU A 17 -20.38 21.15 10.66
C LEU A 17 -20.25 19.72 10.13
N ASN A 18 -20.23 18.73 11.00
CA ASN A 18 -20.16 17.31 10.60
C ASN A 18 -21.46 16.83 9.93
N ARG A 19 -22.63 17.35 10.31
CA ARG A 19 -23.89 17.04 9.64
C ARG A 19 -24.05 17.73 8.27
N ALA A 20 -23.45 18.88 8.08
CA ALA A 20 -23.46 19.57 6.78
C ALA A 20 -22.53 18.88 5.76
N ARG A 21 -21.37 18.37 6.19
CA ARG A 21 -20.45 17.59 5.34
C ARG A 21 -21.04 16.27 4.86
N ALA A 22 -21.83 15.59 5.67
CA ALA A 22 -22.49 14.33 5.28
C ALA A 22 -23.58 14.51 4.19
N ARG A 23 -24.10 15.71 3.99
CA ARG A 23 -25.15 15.98 2.98
C ARG A 23 -24.61 16.41 1.61
N LEU A 24 -23.34 16.83 1.49
CA LEU A 24 -22.74 17.22 0.21
C LEU A 24 -22.22 16.05 -0.64
N TRP A 25 -22.12 14.85 -0.08
CA TRP A 25 -21.66 13.65 -0.81
C TRP A 25 -22.79 12.84 -1.48
N SER A 26 -24.06 13.28 -1.34
CA SER A 26 -25.22 12.57 -1.90
C SER A 26 -25.74 13.09 -3.25
N LEU A 27 -25.03 14.01 -3.92
CA LEU A 27 -25.48 14.65 -5.17
C LEU A 27 -24.51 14.50 -6.34
N ILE A 28 -23.95 13.28 -6.55
CA ILE A 28 -23.29 12.94 -7.82
C ILE A 28 -24.17 11.89 -8.50
N PRO A 29 -24.78 12.17 -9.67
CA PRO A 29 -25.62 11.19 -10.36
C PRO A 29 -24.75 10.08 -10.97
N SER A 30 -25.02 8.83 -10.58
CA SER A 30 -24.49 7.65 -11.19
C SER A 30 -25.05 7.50 -12.61
N VAL A 31 -24.20 7.65 -13.63
CA VAL A 31 -24.53 7.24 -14.98
C VAL A 31 -24.27 5.73 -15.09
N ALA A 32 -25.33 4.92 -14.94
CA ALA A 32 -25.30 3.50 -15.23
C ALA A 32 -25.40 3.31 -16.76
N VAL A 33 -24.33 2.81 -17.37
CA VAL A 33 -24.40 2.28 -18.75
C VAL A 33 -24.73 0.79 -18.65
N ALA A 34 -26.01 0.46 -18.95
CA ALA A 34 -26.47 -0.92 -19.11
C ALA A 34 -26.06 -1.43 -20.50
N ILE A 35 -25.19 -2.45 -20.56
CA ILE A 35 -24.98 -3.24 -21.75
C ILE A 35 -25.84 -4.52 -21.60
N ALA A 36 -26.93 -4.57 -22.36
CA ALA A 36 -27.75 -5.76 -22.49
C ALA A 36 -27.09 -6.73 -23.50
N VAL A 37 -26.72 -7.91 -23.05
CA VAL A 37 -26.40 -9.05 -23.92
C VAL A 37 -27.56 -10.03 -23.81
N LEU A 38 -28.36 -10.12 -24.89
CA LEU A 38 -29.38 -11.16 -25.08
C LEU A 38 -28.68 -12.49 -25.39
N LEU A 39 -28.87 -13.49 -24.56
CA LEU A 39 -28.73 -14.90 -24.93
C LEU A 39 -29.97 -15.65 -24.45
N ALA A 40 -30.57 -16.33 -25.41
CA ALA A 40 -31.82 -17.08 -25.27
C ALA A 40 -31.69 -18.23 -24.26
N ALA A 41 -32.79 -18.42 -23.54
CA ALA A 41 -32.97 -19.49 -22.58
C ALA A 41 -33.19 -20.83 -23.25
N ASP A 42 -32.68 -21.89 -22.64
CA ASP A 42 -33.38 -23.16 -22.62
C ASP A 42 -33.53 -23.64 -21.18
N VAL A 43 -34.76 -24.02 -20.83
CA VAL A 43 -35.22 -24.28 -19.45
C VAL A 43 -35.31 -25.78 -19.25
N SER A 44 -34.56 -26.34 -18.35
CA SER A 44 -35.02 -27.50 -17.55
C SER A 44 -34.18 -27.72 -16.29
N GLY A 45 -34.86 -27.61 -15.22
CA GLY A 45 -34.65 -27.69 -13.83
C GLY A 45 -33.52 -28.50 -13.23
N ARG A 46 -32.87 -27.86 -12.26
CA ARG A 46 -32.66 -28.42 -10.90
C ARG A 46 -32.10 -27.31 -10.03
N ALA A 47 -32.84 -26.91 -9.02
CA ALA A 47 -32.38 -26.00 -7.97
C ALA A 47 -31.34 -26.71 -7.10
N GLY A 48 -30.07 -26.38 -7.35
CA GLY A 48 -28.94 -26.63 -6.46
C GLY A 48 -28.40 -25.29 -6.00
N ARG A 49 -28.51 -24.99 -4.72
CA ARG A 49 -27.86 -23.86 -4.07
C ARG A 49 -26.35 -23.93 -4.39
N ARG A 50 -25.87 -23.10 -5.30
CA ARG A 50 -24.44 -22.89 -5.47
C ARG A 50 -23.98 -21.93 -4.38
N ASP A 51 -23.15 -22.47 -3.50
CA ASP A 51 -22.37 -21.72 -2.54
C ASP A 51 -21.41 -20.80 -3.32
N SER A 52 -21.53 -19.48 -3.15
CA SER A 52 -20.80 -18.46 -3.90
C SER A 52 -19.37 -18.22 -3.38
N THR A 53 -18.76 -19.20 -2.72
CA THR A 53 -17.43 -19.12 -2.12
C THR A 53 -16.31 -19.79 -2.95
N GLN A 54 -16.59 -20.33 -4.13
CA GLN A 54 -15.53 -20.79 -5.04
C GLN A 54 -15.05 -19.65 -5.93
N GLY A 55 -14.14 -18.83 -5.40
CA GLY A 55 -13.28 -17.98 -6.22
C GLY A 55 -12.46 -18.84 -7.18
N ASP A 56 -12.39 -18.41 -8.43
CA ASP A 56 -11.74 -19.08 -9.56
C ASP A 56 -10.32 -19.55 -9.19
N ASP A 57 -10.11 -20.85 -9.07
CA ASP A 57 -8.86 -21.55 -8.66
C ASP A 57 -7.64 -21.28 -9.61
N ARG A 58 -7.80 -20.41 -10.57
CA ARG A 58 -6.72 -20.03 -11.52
C ARG A 58 -5.73 -19.02 -10.96
N SER A 59 -6.02 -18.36 -9.85
CA SER A 59 -5.12 -17.38 -9.22
C SER A 59 -4.03 -18.05 -8.40
N ALA A 60 -4.30 -19.20 -7.80
CA ALA A 60 -3.40 -19.91 -6.89
C ALA A 60 -2.02 -20.26 -7.49
N PRO A 61 -1.89 -20.70 -8.77
CA PRO A 61 -0.58 -20.98 -9.35
C PRO A 61 0.30 -19.75 -9.49
N LEU A 62 -0.28 -18.57 -9.83
CA LEU A 62 0.46 -17.33 -10.07
C LEU A 62 0.97 -16.71 -8.77
N LEU A 63 0.24 -16.84 -7.68
CA LEU A 63 0.57 -16.24 -6.39
C LEU A 63 1.30 -17.18 -5.44
N ARG A 64 1.53 -18.44 -5.81
CA ARG A 64 2.26 -19.39 -4.95
C ARG A 64 3.65 -18.84 -4.57
N GLY A 65 3.86 -18.66 -3.27
CA GLY A 65 5.09 -18.09 -2.72
C GLY A 65 5.24 -16.58 -2.86
N ALA A 66 4.26 -15.86 -3.46
CA ALA A 66 4.29 -14.43 -3.60
C ALA A 66 4.17 -13.69 -2.25
N ILE A 67 4.72 -12.50 -2.19
CA ILE A 67 4.60 -11.57 -1.06
C ILE A 67 4.07 -10.26 -1.61
N ASP A 68 2.91 -9.83 -1.11
CA ASP A 68 2.34 -8.52 -1.41
C ASP A 68 2.73 -7.53 -0.31
N ILE A 69 3.52 -6.53 -0.66
CA ILE A 69 4.04 -5.57 0.31
C ILE A 69 3.10 -4.38 0.56
N HIS A 70 1.90 -4.37 -0.03
CA HIS A 70 1.03 -3.20 0.00
C HIS A 70 -0.46 -3.61 -0.02
N VAL A 71 -0.97 -4.04 1.12
CA VAL A 71 -2.36 -4.50 1.29
C VAL A 71 -3.10 -3.60 2.26
N HIS A 72 -4.13 -2.90 1.77
CA HIS A 72 -5.04 -2.12 2.60
C HIS A 72 -6.16 -3.00 3.16
N SER A 73 -6.56 -2.74 4.40
CA SER A 73 -7.61 -3.51 5.08
C SER A 73 -8.30 -2.74 6.18
N ASP A 74 -9.53 -3.13 6.54
CA ASP A 74 -10.15 -2.70 7.79
C ASP A 74 -9.41 -3.34 9.01
N PRO A 75 -9.46 -2.70 10.20
CA PRO A 75 -10.07 -1.39 10.46
C PRO A 75 -9.20 -0.26 9.90
N ASP A 76 -9.83 0.71 9.25
CA ASP A 76 -9.19 1.92 8.74
C ASP A 76 -10.18 3.10 8.87
N ASN A 77 -9.70 4.34 8.80
CA ASN A 77 -10.55 5.51 8.75
C ASN A 77 -11.28 5.71 7.41
N VAL A 78 -10.90 4.95 6.39
CA VAL A 78 -11.53 4.89 5.07
C VAL A 78 -12.13 3.48 4.88
N PRO A 79 -13.38 3.35 4.40
CA PRO A 79 -13.99 2.03 4.20
C PRO A 79 -13.15 1.14 3.27
N ARG A 80 -12.86 -0.07 3.73
CA ARG A 80 -12.13 -1.09 2.97
C ARG A 80 -13.06 -2.19 2.47
N SER A 81 -12.58 -2.99 1.52
CA SER A 81 -13.32 -4.12 0.94
C SER A 81 -13.16 -5.42 1.74
N ILE A 82 -12.20 -5.44 2.67
CA ILE A 82 -11.80 -6.63 3.43
C ILE A 82 -11.12 -6.19 4.73
N ASP A 83 -11.29 -6.95 5.79
CA ASP A 83 -10.49 -6.78 7.00
C ASP A 83 -9.15 -7.51 6.93
N GLY A 84 -8.21 -7.16 7.83
CA GLY A 84 -6.86 -7.68 7.81
C GLY A 84 -6.76 -9.18 8.12
N LEU A 85 -7.71 -9.76 8.86
CA LEU A 85 -7.71 -11.17 9.20
C LEU A 85 -8.18 -12.00 8.00
N ASP A 86 -9.24 -11.56 7.33
CA ASP A 86 -9.74 -12.20 6.12
C ASP A 86 -8.76 -12.02 4.95
N ALA A 87 -8.11 -10.85 4.83
CA ALA A 87 -7.03 -10.65 3.86
C ALA A 87 -5.90 -11.67 4.05
N ALA A 88 -5.52 -11.96 5.28
CA ALA A 88 -4.50 -12.94 5.60
C ALA A 88 -4.94 -14.37 5.25
N LYS A 89 -6.18 -14.76 5.59
CA LYS A 89 -6.74 -16.08 5.23
C LYS A 89 -6.79 -16.28 3.72
N MET A 90 -7.25 -15.26 2.98
CA MET A 90 -7.35 -15.34 1.52
C MET A 90 -5.96 -15.37 0.85
N ALA A 91 -5.00 -14.62 1.36
CA ALA A 91 -3.62 -14.69 0.88
C ALA A 91 -3.03 -16.09 1.09
N LEU A 92 -3.19 -16.68 2.29
CA LEU A 92 -2.75 -18.04 2.58
C LEU A 92 -3.44 -19.08 1.67
N ALA A 93 -4.77 -18.99 1.49
CA ALA A 93 -5.53 -19.88 0.62
C ALA A 93 -5.10 -19.76 -0.86
N SER A 94 -4.63 -18.59 -1.30
CA SER A 94 -4.05 -18.36 -2.63
C SER A 94 -2.59 -18.86 -2.75
N GLY A 95 -2.04 -19.49 -1.71
CA GLY A 95 -0.67 -20.00 -1.68
C GLY A 95 0.41 -18.93 -1.52
N MET A 96 0.06 -17.72 -1.15
CA MET A 96 1.02 -16.63 -0.92
C MET A 96 1.91 -16.95 0.29
N ARG A 97 3.15 -16.48 0.24
CA ARG A 97 4.09 -16.55 1.35
C ARG A 97 3.79 -15.52 2.43
N GLY A 98 3.43 -14.31 2.03
CA GLY A 98 3.21 -13.25 2.99
C GLY A 98 2.50 -12.02 2.44
N ILE A 99 2.10 -11.14 3.36
CA ILE A 99 1.51 -9.82 3.07
C ILE A 99 2.06 -8.78 4.04
N VAL A 100 2.07 -7.52 3.61
CA VAL A 100 2.27 -6.37 4.50
C VAL A 100 0.96 -5.59 4.56
N LEU A 101 0.36 -5.54 5.74
CA LEU A 101 -0.85 -4.77 6.01
C LEU A 101 -0.48 -3.30 6.16
N LYS A 102 -1.21 -2.43 5.47
CA LYS A 102 -0.97 -0.99 5.43
C LYS A 102 -2.26 -0.22 5.64
N ASN A 103 -2.25 0.71 6.60
CA ASN A 103 -3.28 1.71 6.80
C ASN A 103 -2.64 3.09 6.85
N HIS A 104 -3.37 4.12 6.40
CA HIS A 104 -2.76 5.44 6.27
C HIS A 104 -2.58 6.16 7.61
N TYR A 105 -3.41 5.86 8.63
CA TYR A 105 -3.40 6.60 9.88
C TYR A 105 -3.12 5.74 11.11
N ASP A 106 -3.35 4.43 11.01
CA ASP A 106 -3.17 3.50 12.12
C ASP A 106 -1.98 2.56 11.88
N PRO A 107 -1.06 2.40 12.85
CA PRO A 107 -0.01 1.40 12.77
C PRO A 107 -0.60 -0.02 12.75
N THR A 108 -0.10 -0.87 11.85
CA THR A 108 -0.69 -2.20 11.58
C THR A 108 0.11 -3.37 12.18
N ALA A 109 1.12 -3.12 13.03
CA ALA A 109 1.89 -4.20 13.66
C ALA A 109 1.04 -5.09 14.56
N GLY A 110 0.08 -4.51 15.31
CA GLY A 110 -0.88 -5.27 16.13
C GLY A 110 -1.83 -6.11 15.29
N LEU A 111 -2.31 -5.56 14.16
CA LEU A 111 -3.15 -6.29 13.20
C LEU A 111 -2.37 -7.45 12.57
N ALA A 112 -1.11 -7.27 12.21
CA ALA A 112 -0.24 -8.33 11.70
C ALA A 112 -0.03 -9.47 12.73
N PHE A 113 0.07 -9.14 14.03
CA PHE A 113 0.13 -10.13 15.09
C PHE A 113 -1.14 -11.00 15.13
N LEU A 114 -2.32 -10.39 15.02
CA LEU A 114 -3.59 -11.13 14.99
C LEU A 114 -3.76 -11.92 13.70
N ALA A 115 -3.40 -11.34 12.56
CA ALA A 115 -3.47 -11.98 11.25
C ALA A 115 -2.62 -13.27 11.19
N ARG A 116 -1.43 -13.29 11.81
CA ARG A 116 -0.60 -14.50 11.92
C ARG A 116 -1.23 -15.59 12.78
N LYS A 117 -2.02 -15.24 13.79
CA LYS A 117 -2.77 -16.21 14.58
C LYS A 117 -3.93 -16.82 13.79
N GLU A 118 -4.60 -15.99 12.99
CA GLU A 118 -5.76 -16.39 12.20
C GLU A 118 -5.40 -17.17 10.94
N ALA A 119 -4.22 -16.90 10.36
CA ALA A 119 -3.67 -17.58 9.19
C ALA A 119 -2.28 -18.17 9.49
N PRO A 120 -2.21 -19.28 10.28
CA PRO A 120 -0.93 -19.90 10.63
C PRO A 120 -0.18 -20.37 9.38
N GLY A 121 1.08 -19.95 9.25
CA GLY A 121 1.93 -20.23 8.08
C GLY A 121 2.07 -19.06 7.11
N LEU A 122 1.20 -18.06 7.16
CA LEU A 122 1.39 -16.81 6.44
C LEU A 122 2.38 -15.89 7.17
N GLU A 123 3.31 -15.29 6.45
CA GLU A 123 4.19 -14.25 6.97
C GLU A 123 3.51 -12.88 6.84
N ALA A 124 2.59 -12.54 7.78
CA ALA A 124 1.96 -11.22 7.81
C ALA A 124 2.84 -10.21 8.56
N PHE A 125 3.04 -9.05 7.97
CA PHE A 125 3.76 -7.92 8.55
C PHE A 125 2.86 -6.71 8.59
N GLY A 126 3.21 -5.75 9.43
CA GLY A 126 2.59 -4.44 9.48
C GLY A 126 3.60 -3.33 9.30
N GLY A 127 3.12 -2.11 9.36
CA GLY A 127 3.94 -0.93 9.25
C GLY A 127 3.30 0.29 9.89
N ILE A 128 3.85 1.44 9.59
CA ILE A 128 3.36 2.75 10.00
C ILE A 128 3.52 3.74 8.85
N ASP A 129 2.48 4.50 8.59
CA ASP A 129 2.50 5.65 7.69
C ASP A 129 2.66 6.92 8.54
N LEU A 130 3.71 7.70 8.29
CA LEU A 130 4.06 8.85 9.12
C LEU A 130 3.20 10.09 8.78
N ASN A 131 1.88 9.91 8.89
CA ASN A 131 0.88 10.96 8.73
C ASN A 131 0.63 11.71 10.05
N LEU A 132 -0.17 12.77 10.02
CA LEU A 132 -0.42 13.64 11.17
C LEU A 132 -0.92 12.91 12.43
N PRO A 133 -1.85 11.92 12.36
CA PRO A 133 -2.36 11.24 13.55
C PRO A 133 -1.30 10.48 14.37
N VAL A 134 -0.22 10.04 13.73
CA VAL A 134 0.92 9.40 14.42
C VAL A 134 2.03 10.40 14.79
N GLY A 135 1.79 11.70 14.54
CA GLY A 135 2.73 12.79 14.86
C GLY A 135 3.69 13.15 13.72
N GLY A 136 3.38 12.79 12.47
CA GLY A 136 4.22 13.11 11.32
C GLY A 136 5.56 12.38 11.36
N MET A 137 6.68 13.09 11.11
CA MET A 137 8.05 12.54 11.19
C MET A 137 8.44 12.26 12.64
N ASN A 138 7.81 11.24 13.22
CA ASN A 138 7.91 10.88 14.63
C ASN A 138 8.75 9.62 14.84
N ALA A 139 10.03 9.80 15.21
CA ALA A 139 10.94 8.69 15.49
C ALA A 139 10.47 7.81 16.66
N ALA A 140 9.80 8.39 17.68
CA ALA A 140 9.29 7.61 18.80
C ALA A 140 8.17 6.65 18.40
N ALA A 141 7.32 7.02 17.42
CA ALA A 141 6.32 6.13 16.88
C ALA A 141 6.96 4.96 16.09
N VAL A 142 8.07 5.20 15.38
CA VAL A 142 8.86 4.16 14.71
C VAL A 142 9.50 3.21 15.73
N GLU A 143 10.06 3.73 16.82
CA GLU A 143 10.60 2.90 17.92
C GLU A 143 9.49 2.02 18.53
N HIS A 144 8.33 2.61 18.80
CA HIS A 144 7.20 1.86 19.38
C HIS A 144 6.70 0.74 18.44
N LEU A 145 6.70 0.95 17.12
CA LEU A 145 6.30 -0.07 16.13
C LEU A 145 7.05 -1.41 16.35
N THR A 146 8.33 -1.33 16.72
CA THR A 146 9.19 -2.51 16.93
C THR A 146 8.93 -3.23 18.27
N GLN A 147 8.28 -2.55 19.21
CA GLN A 147 7.98 -3.07 20.56
C GLN A 147 6.64 -3.82 20.62
N VAL A 148 5.83 -3.74 19.57
CA VAL A 148 4.57 -4.48 19.48
C VAL A 148 4.86 -5.98 19.52
N ALA A 149 4.06 -6.73 20.28
CA ALA A 149 4.22 -8.17 20.46
C ALA A 149 4.40 -8.92 19.14
N GLY A 150 5.40 -9.79 19.07
CA GLY A 150 5.79 -10.56 17.90
C GLY A 150 6.82 -9.86 17.01
N GLY A 151 7.01 -8.54 17.10
CA GLY A 151 7.98 -7.80 16.28
C GLY A 151 7.65 -7.78 14.79
N TRP A 152 6.36 -7.78 14.44
CA TRP A 152 5.90 -7.85 13.06
C TRP A 152 5.72 -6.50 12.38
N GLY A 153 6.00 -5.38 13.06
CA GLY A 153 6.14 -4.05 12.45
C GLY A 153 7.41 -4.00 11.61
N LYS A 154 7.31 -3.84 10.29
CA LYS A 154 8.46 -3.99 9.40
C LYS A 154 8.65 -2.81 8.45
N VAL A 155 7.58 -2.15 8.02
CA VAL A 155 7.66 -1.10 7.01
C VAL A 155 7.31 0.26 7.61
N VAL A 156 8.16 1.25 7.34
CA VAL A 156 7.92 2.65 7.68
C VAL A 156 7.73 3.41 6.37
N TRP A 157 6.49 3.76 6.05
CA TRP A 157 6.22 4.70 4.98
C TRP A 157 6.41 6.12 5.48
N MET A 158 7.15 6.92 4.73
CA MET A 158 7.06 8.36 4.88
C MET A 158 5.60 8.79 4.70
N SER A 159 5.27 10.04 5.03
CA SER A 159 3.89 10.49 4.97
C SER A 159 3.25 10.17 3.62
N THR A 160 1.99 9.74 3.65
CA THR A 160 1.18 9.38 2.49
C THR A 160 0.09 10.41 2.26
N PHE A 161 -1.12 10.22 2.75
CA PHE A 161 -2.22 11.18 2.54
C PHE A 161 -1.90 12.58 3.06
N ASP A 162 -1.14 12.70 4.14
CA ASP A 162 -0.74 13.99 4.70
C ASP A 162 0.62 14.48 4.17
N ALA A 163 1.25 13.82 3.21
CA ALA A 163 2.48 14.31 2.61
C ALA A 163 2.26 15.69 1.96
N GLU A 164 3.20 16.61 2.13
CA GLU A 164 3.13 17.94 1.49
C GLU A 164 2.88 17.83 0.00
N ASN A 165 3.59 16.91 -0.68
CA ASN A 165 3.43 16.65 -2.11
C ASN A 165 2.00 16.18 -2.45
N GLN A 166 1.40 15.29 -1.65
CA GLN A 166 0.03 14.81 -1.84
C GLN A 166 -0.99 15.94 -1.68
N VAL A 167 -0.89 16.70 -0.59
CA VAL A 167 -1.83 17.78 -0.28
C VAL A 167 -1.78 18.87 -1.37
N ARG A 168 -0.57 19.24 -1.83
CA ARG A 168 -0.38 20.19 -2.93
C ARG A 168 -0.90 19.66 -4.26
N TYR A 169 -0.65 18.40 -4.59
CA TYR A 169 -1.17 17.74 -5.80
C TYR A 169 -2.70 17.74 -5.82
N SER A 170 -3.33 17.40 -4.70
CA SER A 170 -4.79 17.40 -4.55
C SER A 170 -5.40 18.81 -4.43
N LYS A 171 -4.57 19.86 -4.36
CA LYS A 171 -4.99 21.26 -4.16
C LYS A 171 -5.87 21.47 -2.93
N GLU A 172 -5.59 20.69 -1.87
CA GLU A 172 -6.31 20.79 -0.61
C GLU A 172 -5.70 21.87 0.28
N ASP A 173 -6.56 22.59 1.01
CA ASP A 173 -6.14 23.57 2.03
C ASP A 173 -6.26 22.92 3.41
N ARG A 174 -5.26 22.14 3.80
CA ARG A 174 -5.17 21.46 5.09
C ARG A 174 -3.72 21.27 5.54
N PRO A 175 -3.50 21.01 6.85
CA PRO A 175 -2.18 20.67 7.35
C PRO A 175 -1.56 19.46 6.63
N PHE A 176 -0.23 19.49 6.52
CA PHE A 176 0.55 18.42 5.89
C PHE A 176 1.85 18.15 6.65
N VAL A 177 2.50 17.07 6.28
CA VAL A 177 3.80 16.65 6.80
C VAL A 177 4.86 16.87 5.72
N SER A 178 5.85 17.72 6.01
CA SER A 178 7.03 17.92 5.15
C SER A 178 8.14 16.94 5.57
N VAL A 179 8.91 16.43 4.60
CA VAL A 179 10.12 15.65 4.86
C VAL A 179 11.38 16.45 4.62
N ALA A 180 11.28 17.51 3.82
CA ALA A 180 12.40 18.36 3.43
C ALA A 180 11.97 19.83 3.34
N ARG A 181 12.94 20.74 3.40
CA ARG A 181 12.75 22.17 3.13
C ARG A 181 13.98 22.71 2.42
N ASN A 182 13.78 23.52 1.38
CA ASN A 182 14.88 24.13 0.59
C ASN A 182 15.90 23.09 0.10
N GLY A 183 15.45 21.90 -0.34
CA GLY A 183 16.32 20.87 -0.87
C GLY A 183 17.11 20.06 0.18
N ALA A 184 16.81 20.22 1.48
CA ALA A 184 17.47 19.48 2.56
C ALA A 184 16.44 18.79 3.46
N LEU A 185 16.72 17.57 3.88
CA LEU A 185 15.88 16.83 4.83
C LEU A 185 15.82 17.54 6.18
N LEU A 186 14.62 17.54 6.77
CA LEU A 186 14.39 18.07 8.10
C LEU A 186 15.08 17.22 9.17
N PRO A 187 15.47 17.81 10.33
CA PRO A 187 16.10 17.06 11.42
C PRO A 187 15.25 15.86 11.90
N GLU A 188 13.94 16.04 12.04
CA GLU A 188 12.99 15.00 12.43
C GLU A 188 12.92 13.86 11.40
N THR A 189 13.01 14.15 10.11
CA THR A 189 13.10 13.14 9.05
C THR A 189 14.37 12.31 9.17
N ARG A 190 15.51 12.97 9.45
CA ARG A 190 16.77 12.26 9.69
C ARG A 190 16.71 11.37 10.92
N ALA A 191 16.05 11.83 12.00
CA ALA A 191 15.84 11.03 13.22
C ALA A 191 14.99 9.78 12.95
N VAL A 192 13.95 9.89 12.13
CA VAL A 192 13.15 8.75 11.64
C VAL A 192 14.03 7.76 10.87
N ILE A 193 14.84 8.23 9.93
CA ILE A 193 15.75 7.37 9.15
C ILE A 193 16.76 6.67 10.07
N THR A 194 17.25 7.35 11.12
CA THR A 194 18.12 6.75 12.13
C THR A 194 17.43 5.59 12.87
N ALA A 195 16.16 5.76 13.25
CA ALA A 195 15.38 4.68 13.87
C ALA A 195 15.16 3.51 12.91
N ILE A 196 14.83 3.78 11.64
CA ILE A 196 14.68 2.76 10.60
C ILE A 196 15.97 1.93 10.44
N ALA A 197 17.13 2.60 10.34
CA ALA A 197 18.42 1.93 10.21
C ALA A 197 18.77 1.08 11.44
N ARG A 198 18.56 1.62 12.66
CA ARG A 198 18.81 0.94 13.92
C ARG A 198 18.06 -0.37 14.06
N HIS A 199 16.80 -0.39 13.65
CA HIS A 199 15.89 -1.52 13.84
C HIS A 199 15.77 -2.42 12.60
N ASP A 200 16.60 -2.24 11.58
CA ASP A 200 16.59 -3.02 10.34
C ASP A 200 15.20 -3.05 9.68
N LEU A 201 14.54 -1.89 9.65
CA LEU A 201 13.22 -1.71 9.05
C LEU A 201 13.32 -1.31 7.58
N VAL A 202 12.20 -1.40 6.89
CA VAL A 202 12.07 -0.92 5.51
C VAL A 202 11.74 0.57 5.52
N LEU A 203 12.51 1.36 4.77
CA LEU A 203 12.17 2.73 4.40
C LEU A 203 11.38 2.72 3.09
N ALA A 204 10.13 3.10 3.14
CA ALA A 204 9.27 3.31 1.98
C ALA A 204 8.98 4.81 1.81
N THR A 205 9.10 5.34 0.59
CA THR A 205 9.10 6.80 0.35
C THR A 205 7.72 7.46 0.52
N GLY A 206 6.64 6.69 0.60
CA GLY A 206 5.29 7.23 0.74
C GLY A 206 4.88 8.08 -0.48
N HIS A 207 4.14 9.17 -0.23
CA HIS A 207 3.67 10.08 -1.26
C HIS A 207 4.55 11.34 -1.40
N THR A 208 5.82 11.26 -0.98
CA THR A 208 6.79 12.34 -1.20
C THR A 208 7.04 12.56 -2.70
N SER A 209 7.46 13.75 -3.08
CA SER A 209 7.83 14.02 -4.48
C SER A 209 9.02 13.18 -4.92
N ALA A 210 9.21 13.02 -6.23
CA ALA A 210 10.35 12.26 -6.78
C ALA A 210 11.71 12.79 -6.28
N SER A 211 11.86 14.11 -6.14
CA SER A 211 13.08 14.73 -5.62
C SER A 211 13.30 14.47 -4.13
N GLU A 212 12.24 14.56 -3.32
CA GLU A 212 12.30 14.23 -1.89
C GLU A 212 12.59 12.75 -1.66
N ALA A 213 11.98 11.86 -2.47
CA ALA A 213 12.26 10.43 -2.42
C ALA A 213 13.76 10.15 -2.62
N LEU A 214 14.42 10.82 -3.58
CA LEU A 214 15.86 10.68 -3.78
C LEU A 214 16.67 11.16 -2.57
N LEU A 215 16.30 12.29 -1.94
CA LEU A 215 16.93 12.75 -0.71
C LEU A 215 16.81 11.75 0.44
N LEU A 216 15.61 11.16 0.60
CA LEU A 216 15.36 10.12 1.61
C LEU A 216 16.23 8.89 1.38
N LEU A 217 16.34 8.42 0.15
CA LEU A 217 17.12 7.23 -0.20
C LEU A 217 18.63 7.47 -0.04
N GLN A 218 19.13 8.63 -0.44
CA GLN A 218 20.53 9.04 -0.23
C GLN A 218 20.88 9.06 1.25
N GLU A 219 20.03 9.68 2.07
CA GLU A 219 20.23 9.72 3.51
C GLU A 219 20.09 8.33 4.14
N GLY A 220 19.10 7.53 3.69
CA GLY A 220 18.93 6.15 4.12
C GLY A 220 20.18 5.32 3.89
N ARG A 221 20.73 5.37 2.67
CA ARG A 221 21.99 4.71 2.34
C ARG A 221 23.15 5.21 3.22
N ARG A 222 23.27 6.53 3.41
CA ARG A 222 24.30 7.13 4.25
C ARG A 222 24.23 6.65 5.70
N GLN A 223 23.04 6.44 6.23
CA GLN A 223 22.79 5.93 7.58
C GLN A 223 22.79 4.40 7.69
N GLY A 224 22.99 3.68 6.58
CA GLY A 224 23.06 2.22 6.58
C GLY A 224 21.72 1.51 6.53
N VAL A 225 20.65 2.17 6.09
CA VAL A 225 19.35 1.50 5.81
C VAL A 225 19.55 0.50 4.68
N LYS A 226 19.28 -0.78 4.95
CA LYS A 226 19.49 -1.87 3.99
C LYS A 226 18.27 -2.12 3.08
N HIS A 227 17.10 -1.74 3.52
CA HIS A 227 15.82 -2.10 2.93
C HIS A 227 15.07 -0.82 2.54
N MET A 228 15.03 -0.52 1.25
CA MET A 228 14.43 0.71 0.75
C MET A 228 13.56 0.45 -0.47
N VAL A 229 12.44 1.15 -0.57
CA VAL A 229 11.51 1.05 -1.71
C VAL A 229 10.91 2.42 -2.05
N VAL A 230 10.85 2.75 -3.33
CA VAL A 230 10.05 3.86 -3.84
C VAL A 230 8.62 3.38 -3.99
N THR A 231 7.72 3.93 -3.19
CA THR A 231 6.29 3.57 -3.16
C THR A 231 5.63 3.95 -4.46
N HIS A 232 4.93 3.01 -5.12
CA HIS A 232 4.19 3.15 -6.41
C HIS A 232 4.71 4.29 -7.32
N ALA A 233 6.00 4.20 -7.68
CA ALA A 233 6.83 5.26 -8.25
C ALA A 233 6.23 6.04 -9.43
N MET A 234 5.45 5.37 -10.30
CA MET A 234 4.87 5.98 -11.51
C MET A 234 3.48 6.55 -11.30
N ASN A 235 2.89 6.40 -10.12
CA ASN A 235 1.55 6.89 -9.85
C ASN A 235 1.56 8.32 -9.28
N PRO A 236 0.49 9.11 -9.52
CA PRO A 236 0.30 10.34 -8.77
C PRO A 236 0.29 10.08 -7.25
N PRO A 237 0.79 11.01 -6.46
CA PRO A 237 1.40 12.29 -6.81
C PRO A 237 2.91 12.23 -7.06
N ILE A 238 3.55 11.04 -7.12
CA ILE A 238 4.99 10.85 -7.21
C ILE A 238 5.49 11.08 -8.64
N GLU A 239 4.91 10.37 -9.61
CA GLU A 239 5.18 10.45 -11.05
C GLU A 239 6.69 10.49 -11.38
N MET A 240 7.47 9.63 -10.71
CA MET A 240 8.91 9.53 -10.91
C MET A 240 9.23 9.03 -12.32
N ASP A 241 10.09 9.73 -13.03
CA ASP A 241 10.56 9.34 -14.35
C ASP A 241 11.62 8.22 -14.30
N ILE A 242 12.00 7.70 -15.46
CA ILE A 242 13.01 6.62 -15.57
C ILE A 242 14.37 7.04 -15.03
N ALA A 243 14.75 8.30 -15.18
CA ALA A 243 16.03 8.79 -14.66
C ALA A 243 16.04 8.80 -13.13
N GLY A 244 14.94 9.27 -12.53
CA GLY A 244 14.73 9.22 -11.07
C GLY A 244 14.71 7.80 -10.53
N MET A 245 13.99 6.87 -11.19
CA MET A 245 13.97 5.45 -10.79
C MET A 245 15.37 4.83 -10.85
N ARG A 246 16.15 5.10 -11.90
CA ARG A 246 17.54 4.64 -11.99
C ARG A 246 18.44 5.24 -10.90
N ALA A 247 18.22 6.50 -10.55
CA ALA A 247 18.92 7.12 -9.42
C ALA A 247 18.55 6.44 -8.10
N ALA A 248 17.27 6.17 -7.86
CA ALA A 248 16.81 5.43 -6.67
C ALA A 248 17.42 4.02 -6.58
N VAL A 249 17.49 3.29 -7.70
CA VAL A 249 18.12 1.96 -7.75
C VAL A 249 19.62 2.03 -7.42
N LYS A 250 20.34 3.08 -7.84
CA LYS A 250 21.74 3.29 -7.46
C LYS A 250 21.93 3.49 -5.95
N GLU A 251 20.94 4.04 -5.28
CA GLU A 251 20.92 4.15 -3.82
C GLU A 251 20.57 2.82 -3.12
N GLY A 252 20.18 1.79 -3.88
CA GLY A 252 19.85 0.46 -3.37
C GLY A 252 18.35 0.24 -3.13
N ALA A 253 17.50 1.13 -3.60
CA ALA A 253 16.06 1.00 -3.46
C ALA A 253 15.45 0.10 -4.55
N PHE A 254 14.39 -0.62 -4.19
CA PHE A 254 13.46 -1.20 -5.14
C PHE A 254 12.46 -0.16 -5.65
N ILE A 255 11.93 -0.39 -6.85
CA ILE A 255 10.87 0.42 -7.46
C ILE A 255 9.58 -0.39 -7.42
N GLU A 256 8.57 0.13 -6.73
CA GLU A 256 7.26 -0.52 -6.61
C GLU A 256 6.33 -0.13 -7.75
N PHE A 257 5.65 -1.13 -8.33
CA PHE A 257 4.58 -1.02 -9.31
C PHE A 257 3.34 -1.72 -8.78
N VAL A 258 2.18 -1.06 -8.85
CA VAL A 258 0.98 -1.50 -8.14
C VAL A 258 -0.20 -1.81 -9.05
N SER A 259 -0.97 -2.81 -8.68
CA SER A 259 -2.18 -3.21 -9.43
C SER A 259 -3.37 -2.29 -9.20
N GLY A 260 -3.44 -1.56 -8.09
CA GLY A 260 -4.54 -0.63 -7.79
C GLY A 260 -4.79 0.37 -8.92
N ALA A 261 -3.71 0.78 -9.59
CA ALA A 261 -3.76 1.62 -10.78
C ALA A 261 -4.56 1.03 -11.97
N LEU A 262 -4.87 -0.26 -11.97
CA LEU A 262 -5.64 -0.93 -13.04
C LEU A 262 -7.16 -0.76 -12.88
N SER A 263 -7.61 -0.32 -11.73
CA SER A 263 -9.01 -0.02 -11.47
C SER A 263 -9.45 1.34 -12.04
N GLU A 264 -8.51 2.12 -12.58
CA GLU A 264 -8.74 3.45 -13.10
C GLU A 264 -8.83 3.50 -14.64
N PRO A 265 -9.49 4.51 -15.22
CA PRO A 265 -9.47 4.74 -16.67
C PRO A 265 -8.04 4.82 -17.21
N GLY A 266 -7.80 4.22 -18.40
CA GLY A 266 -6.47 4.19 -19.02
C GLY A 266 -5.54 3.09 -18.53
N ALA A 267 -6.05 2.11 -17.79
CA ALA A 267 -5.30 0.97 -17.24
C ALA A 267 -4.38 0.28 -18.27
N ALA A 268 -4.86 0.02 -19.48
CA ALA A 268 -4.07 -0.64 -20.52
C ALA A 268 -2.80 0.15 -20.87
N SER A 269 -2.94 1.45 -21.14
CA SER A 269 -1.81 2.35 -21.45
C SER A 269 -0.84 2.48 -20.25
N ARG A 270 -1.37 2.45 -19.02
CA ARG A 270 -0.54 2.49 -17.83
C ARG A 270 0.27 1.21 -17.68
N LEU A 271 -0.32 0.05 -17.93
CA LEU A 271 0.37 -1.24 -17.93
C LEU A 271 1.49 -1.28 -18.98
N ASP A 272 1.25 -0.78 -20.18
CA ASP A 272 2.28 -0.75 -21.22
C ASP A 272 3.47 0.12 -20.79
N ARG A 273 3.20 1.27 -20.14
CA ARG A 273 4.25 2.12 -19.54
C ARG A 273 4.98 1.42 -18.38
N TYR A 274 4.26 0.67 -17.54
CA TYR A 274 4.86 -0.11 -16.46
C TYR A 274 5.83 -1.16 -17.00
N VAL A 275 5.41 -1.95 -17.98
CA VAL A 275 6.24 -2.98 -18.59
C VAL A 275 7.49 -2.36 -19.25
N ALA A 276 7.33 -1.23 -19.96
CA ALA A 276 8.45 -0.50 -20.53
C ALA A 276 9.44 -0.03 -19.45
N ALA A 277 8.93 0.53 -18.35
CA ALA A 277 9.75 0.95 -17.22
C ALA A 277 10.46 -0.23 -16.54
N MET A 278 9.75 -1.32 -16.25
CA MET A 278 10.31 -2.55 -15.67
C MET A 278 11.47 -3.11 -16.50
N ARG A 279 11.34 -3.10 -17.84
CA ARG A 279 12.42 -3.50 -18.75
C ARG A 279 13.63 -2.56 -18.69
N LEU A 280 13.39 -1.25 -18.61
CA LEU A 280 14.45 -0.22 -18.57
C LEU A 280 15.19 -0.18 -17.24
N ILE A 281 14.51 -0.50 -16.14
CA ILE A 281 15.05 -0.57 -14.77
C ILE A 281 15.69 -1.93 -14.50
N GLY A 282 15.11 -2.98 -15.07
CA GLY A 282 15.45 -4.37 -14.84
C GLY A 282 14.59 -5.01 -13.72
N PRO A 283 13.99 -6.19 -13.97
CA PRO A 283 13.12 -6.89 -13.01
C PRO A 283 13.78 -7.15 -11.65
N GLY A 284 15.11 -7.23 -11.60
CA GLY A 284 15.87 -7.41 -10.35
C GLY A 284 15.78 -6.24 -9.37
N SER A 285 15.34 -5.07 -9.83
CA SER A 285 15.17 -3.87 -8.99
C SER A 285 13.69 -3.44 -8.87
N CYS A 286 12.75 -4.23 -9.41
CA CYS A 286 11.33 -3.92 -9.39
C CYS A 286 10.59 -4.83 -8.40
N ILE A 287 9.56 -4.31 -7.75
CA ILE A 287 8.58 -5.07 -6.96
C ILE A 287 7.20 -4.83 -7.57
N ALA A 288 6.43 -5.89 -7.74
CA ALA A 288 5.01 -5.83 -8.04
C ALA A 288 4.22 -6.11 -6.77
N SER A 289 3.22 -5.28 -6.46
CA SER A 289 2.35 -5.38 -5.28
C SER A 289 0.91 -5.01 -5.65
N SER A 290 -0.03 -5.16 -4.73
CA SER A 290 -1.43 -4.88 -5.07
C SER A 290 -1.80 -3.40 -4.92
N ASP A 291 -1.51 -2.79 -3.80
CA ASP A 291 -2.10 -1.51 -3.39
C ASP A 291 -3.64 -1.57 -3.48
N LEU A 292 -4.20 -2.70 -3.07
CA LEU A 292 -5.64 -2.98 -3.08
C LEU A 292 -6.19 -3.16 -1.67
N GLY A 293 -7.52 -3.16 -1.58
CA GLY A 293 -8.30 -3.18 -0.36
C GLY A 293 -9.29 -2.03 -0.29
N GLN A 294 -9.27 -1.11 -1.24
CA GLN A 294 -10.22 -0.01 -1.34
C GLN A 294 -11.60 -0.55 -1.77
N LYS A 295 -12.65 -0.01 -1.15
CA LYS A 295 -14.02 -0.41 -1.48
C LYS A 295 -14.35 -0.15 -2.95
N GLY A 296 -14.87 -1.18 -3.62
CA GLY A 296 -15.21 -1.12 -5.05
C GLY A 296 -14.10 -1.65 -5.98
N ASN A 297 -12.89 -1.82 -5.49
CA ASN A 297 -11.81 -2.50 -6.22
C ASN A 297 -11.86 -4.03 -6.01
N PRO A 298 -11.19 -4.82 -6.86
CA PRO A 298 -10.98 -6.25 -6.62
C PRO A 298 -10.33 -6.49 -5.25
N LEU A 299 -10.62 -7.64 -4.65
CA LEU A 299 -9.90 -8.07 -3.44
C LEU A 299 -8.39 -8.19 -3.72
N PRO A 300 -7.51 -7.93 -2.73
CA PRO A 300 -6.06 -7.86 -2.95
C PRO A 300 -5.48 -9.04 -3.70
N HIS A 301 -5.73 -10.28 -3.29
CA HIS A 301 -5.22 -11.48 -3.95
C HIS A 301 -5.76 -11.66 -5.38
N VAL A 302 -7.02 -11.28 -5.65
CA VAL A 302 -7.63 -11.37 -6.99
C VAL A 302 -7.00 -10.35 -7.93
N GLY A 303 -6.93 -9.09 -7.52
CA GLY A 303 -6.34 -8.04 -8.33
C GLY A 303 -4.84 -8.22 -8.52
N PHE A 304 -4.12 -8.74 -7.52
CA PHE A 304 -2.70 -9.04 -7.63
C PHE A 304 -2.44 -10.16 -8.65
N ALA A 305 -3.21 -11.25 -8.61
CA ALA A 305 -3.10 -12.32 -9.61
C ALA A 305 -3.39 -11.81 -11.02
N ALA A 306 -4.44 -11.00 -11.19
CA ALA A 306 -4.77 -10.38 -12.46
C ALA A 306 -3.62 -9.47 -12.97
N PHE A 307 -2.98 -8.71 -12.08
CA PHE A 307 -1.83 -7.88 -12.42
C PHE A 307 -0.65 -8.71 -12.94
N VAL A 308 -0.27 -9.76 -12.23
CA VAL A 308 0.80 -10.67 -12.65
C VAL A 308 0.49 -11.27 -14.03
N GLN A 309 -0.74 -11.72 -14.24
CA GLN A 309 -1.18 -12.25 -15.53
C GLN A 309 -1.07 -11.22 -16.66
N GLU A 310 -1.47 -9.97 -16.40
CA GLU A 310 -1.41 -8.88 -17.39
C GLU A 310 0.04 -8.48 -17.72
N LEU A 311 0.95 -8.52 -16.75
CA LEU A 311 2.38 -8.32 -17.00
C LEU A 311 2.96 -9.40 -17.89
N GLN A 312 2.61 -10.68 -17.66
CA GLN A 312 3.03 -11.81 -18.49
C GLN A 312 2.45 -11.76 -19.91
N LYS A 313 1.17 -11.40 -20.07
CA LYS A 313 0.55 -11.16 -21.38
C LYS A 313 1.27 -10.08 -22.20
N ARG A 314 1.92 -9.12 -21.55
CA ARG A 314 2.72 -8.06 -22.18
C ARG A 314 4.19 -8.45 -22.38
N GLY A 315 4.49 -9.73 -22.19
CA GLY A 315 5.78 -10.32 -22.53
C GLY A 315 6.86 -10.21 -21.45
N LEU A 316 6.47 -10.05 -20.16
CA LEU A 316 7.39 -10.36 -19.07
C LEU A 316 7.40 -11.87 -18.84
N ALA A 317 8.58 -12.47 -18.73
CA ALA A 317 8.72 -13.90 -18.46
C ALA A 317 8.19 -14.26 -17.06
N ALA A 318 7.75 -15.50 -16.87
CA ALA A 318 7.31 -15.98 -15.56
C ALA A 318 8.42 -15.81 -14.50
N SER A 319 9.68 -16.08 -14.85
CA SER A 319 10.83 -15.88 -13.95
C SER A 319 11.06 -14.41 -13.57
N GLU A 320 10.71 -13.46 -14.45
CA GLU A 320 10.80 -12.02 -14.14
C GLU A 320 9.70 -11.61 -13.18
N THR A 321 8.46 -12.06 -13.41
CA THR A 321 7.34 -11.81 -12.50
C THR A 321 7.55 -12.49 -11.15
N ASP A 322 8.09 -13.71 -11.11
CA ASP A 322 8.46 -14.41 -9.87
C ASP A 322 9.51 -13.61 -9.07
N ARG A 323 10.51 -13.06 -9.75
CA ARG A 323 11.49 -12.19 -9.11
C ARG A 323 10.83 -10.98 -8.46
N MET A 324 9.92 -10.31 -9.17
CA MET A 324 9.26 -9.09 -8.70
C MET A 324 8.21 -9.34 -7.63
N THR A 325 7.62 -10.54 -7.54
CA THR A 325 6.56 -10.87 -6.59
C THR A 325 7.01 -11.76 -5.44
N LYS A 326 8.16 -12.42 -5.56
CA LYS A 326 8.65 -13.39 -4.56
C LYS A 326 10.03 -13.04 -4.01
N GLU A 327 11.05 -12.98 -4.88
CA GLU A 327 12.45 -12.79 -4.46
C GLU A 327 12.72 -11.38 -3.94
N ASN A 328 12.35 -10.37 -4.72
CA ASN A 328 12.62 -8.96 -4.37
C ASN A 328 11.85 -8.51 -3.13
N PRO A 329 10.53 -8.79 -2.95
CA PRO A 329 9.85 -8.45 -1.71
C PRO A 329 10.38 -9.24 -0.51
N ALA A 330 10.80 -10.51 -0.68
CA ALA A 330 11.46 -11.24 0.39
C ALA A 330 12.79 -10.56 0.80
N LYS A 331 13.60 -10.14 -0.18
CA LYS A 331 14.84 -9.39 0.06
C LYS A 331 14.56 -8.03 0.70
N LEU A 332 13.55 -7.29 0.24
CA LEU A 332 13.14 -6.03 0.84
C LEU A 332 12.77 -6.20 2.32
N LEU A 333 12.07 -7.28 2.67
CA LEU A 333 11.66 -7.57 4.05
C LEU A 333 12.74 -8.25 4.90
N GLY A 334 13.93 -8.50 4.34
CA GLY A 334 15.03 -9.18 5.04
C GLY A 334 14.74 -10.65 5.35
N LEU A 335 13.87 -11.29 4.56
CA LEU A 335 13.49 -12.69 4.76
C LEU A 335 14.51 -13.64 4.12
N ARG A 336 14.74 -14.76 4.78
CA ARG A 336 15.54 -15.85 4.18
C ARG A 336 14.83 -16.40 2.95
N SER A 337 15.60 -16.78 1.91
CA SER A 337 15.06 -17.57 0.81
C SER A 337 14.47 -18.86 1.39
N ARG A 338 13.21 -19.19 1.06
CA ARG A 338 12.72 -20.55 1.29
C ARG A 338 13.45 -21.42 0.28
N GLN A 339 14.22 -22.38 0.76
CA GLN A 339 14.63 -23.51 -0.06
C GLN A 339 13.37 -24.35 -0.27
N ASP A 340 12.99 -24.55 -1.54
CA ASP A 340 11.88 -25.42 -1.93
C ASP A 340 12.12 -26.86 -1.50
#